data_814cb80dc261e09d56a4650dcfa9f139
#
_entry.id   814cb80dc261e09d56a4650dcfa9f139
#
_cell.length_a   1.000
_cell.length_b   1.000
_cell.length_c   1.000
_cell.angle_alpha   90.00
_cell.angle_beta   90.00
_cell.angle_gamma   90.00
#
_symmetry.space_group_name_H-M   'P 1'
#
loop_
_entity.id
_entity.type
_entity.pdbx_description
1 polymer ?
#
loop_
_entity_poly.entity_id
_entity_poly.type
_entity_poly.pdbx_seq_one_letter_code
_entity_poly.pdbx_strand_id
1 'polypeptide(L)'
;IEKSYQRLHEYVNSYEQKMEMSREVIADKGIWTAKKRYILNVWDNEGVQYKEAQLKIMGIEAVKSSTPAPCREKIKQGLNIIMNGTEKELNTFIQNFREEFMSLPPEDIAYPRSVNGLKKFSDPNQMFGKGAPIHCKGAILYNHLVKEKKLGNKYPYIQEGDKIKFINLKQPNLYQCSAISFMTKLPKELDLHKSVDYDVQFEKSFVEPLNFILTKINWLVDRSYGTQGSLEEFFG
;
A
#
# COMPACT_ATOMS: atom_id res chain seq x y z
N ILE A 1 27.52 24.90 1.12
CA ILE A 1 26.46 25.27 2.06
C ILE A 1 27.01 26.23 3.11
N GLU A 2 28.03 25.90 3.91
CA GLU A 2 28.63 26.80 4.92
C GLU A 2 29.07 28.16 4.36
N LYS A 3 29.83 28.16 3.24
CA LYS A 3 30.24 29.42 2.58
C LYS A 3 29.06 30.27 2.11
N SER A 4 27.97 29.65 1.63
CA SER A 4 26.77 30.38 1.21
C SER A 4 26.02 30.94 2.39
N TYR A 5 26.03 30.23 3.51
CA TYR A 5 25.41 30.63 4.76
C TYR A 5 26.16 31.80 5.40
N GLN A 6 27.49 31.73 5.44
CA GLN A 6 28.36 32.84 5.90
C GLN A 6 28.13 34.12 5.09
N ARG A 7 28.10 34.02 3.73
CA ARG A 7 27.80 35.17 2.85
C ARG A 7 26.41 35.77 3.10
N LEU A 8 25.39 34.90 3.32
CA LEU A 8 24.06 35.38 3.66
C LEU A 8 24.07 36.12 5.00
N HIS A 9 24.79 35.60 5.97
CA HIS A 9 24.94 36.18 7.30
C HIS A 9 25.62 37.53 7.26
N GLU A 10 26.70 37.67 6.47
CA GLU A 10 27.39 38.93 6.23
C GLU A 10 26.50 39.96 5.52
N TYR A 11 25.70 39.49 4.52
CA TYR A 11 24.80 40.35 3.74
C TYR A 11 23.64 40.91 4.57
N VAL A 12 23.03 40.13 5.44
CA VAL A 12 21.89 40.59 6.28
C VAL A 12 22.33 41.39 7.50
N ASN A 13 23.65 41.67 7.62
CA ASN A 13 24.23 42.43 8.76
C ASN A 13 23.70 41.97 10.09
N SER A 14 23.96 40.72 10.42
CA SER A 14 23.04 39.94 11.15
C SER A 14 23.12 40.04 12.63
N TYR A 15 22.03 40.01 13.14
CA TYR A 15 21.65 39.58 14.46
C TYR A 15 22.26 38.20 14.81
N GLU A 16 22.19 37.83 16.06
CA GLU A 16 22.60 36.52 16.58
C GLU A 16 22.13 35.35 15.68
N GLN A 17 23.04 34.46 15.34
CA GLN A 17 22.75 33.30 14.52
C GLN A 17 21.77 32.36 15.23
N LYS A 18 20.55 32.28 14.73
CA LYS A 18 19.47 31.45 15.31
C LYS A 18 19.22 30.15 14.57
N MET A 19 19.81 29.98 13.39
CA MET A 19 19.65 28.80 12.58
C MET A 19 21.00 28.16 12.33
N GLU A 20 21.13 26.90 12.68
CA GLU A 20 22.28 26.07 12.36
C GLU A 20 21.89 25.05 11.29
N MET A 21 22.72 24.89 10.28
CA MET A 21 22.57 23.87 9.28
C MET A 21 23.62 22.79 9.51
N SER A 22 23.17 21.63 9.93
CA SER A 22 24.00 20.45 10.07
C SER A 22 23.77 19.46 8.91
N ARG A 23 24.79 18.66 8.64
CA ARG A 23 24.65 17.56 7.68
C ARG A 23 23.78 16.47 8.29
N GLU A 24 22.67 16.15 7.61
CA GLU A 24 21.77 15.07 8.05
C GLU A 24 22.23 13.71 7.53
N VAL A 25 22.52 13.59 6.21
CA VAL A 25 22.74 12.30 5.56
C VAL A 25 23.82 12.38 4.50
N ILE A 26 24.67 11.31 4.39
CA ILE A 26 25.46 11.01 3.20
C ILE A 26 24.92 9.72 2.58
N ALA A 27 24.55 9.79 1.31
CA ALA A 27 24.08 8.67 0.52
C ALA A 27 24.83 8.61 -0.81
N ASP A 28 25.09 7.43 -1.33
CA ASP A 28 25.71 7.22 -2.63
C ASP A 28 24.67 7.20 -3.76
N LYS A 29 23.43 6.78 -3.45
CA LYS A 29 22.32 6.72 -4.38
C LYS A 29 21.05 7.28 -3.77
N GLY A 30 20.19 7.87 -4.60
CA GLY A 30 18.90 8.36 -4.18
C GLY A 30 17.89 8.46 -5.32
N ILE A 31 16.62 8.15 -5.02
CA ILE A 31 15.49 8.27 -5.93
C ILE A 31 14.46 9.18 -5.28
N TRP A 32 14.18 10.33 -5.90
CA TRP A 32 13.14 11.26 -5.47
C TRP A 32 11.93 11.13 -6.39
N THR A 33 10.81 10.68 -5.86
CA THR A 33 9.60 10.46 -6.64
C THR A 33 8.64 11.65 -6.59
N ALA A 34 8.64 12.38 -5.48
CA ALA A 34 7.85 13.59 -5.26
C ALA A 34 8.35 14.34 -4.02
N LYS A 35 7.76 15.52 -3.73
CA LYS A 35 7.99 16.25 -2.46
C LYS A 35 7.72 15.32 -1.26
N LYS A 36 8.67 15.21 -0.34
CA LYS A 36 8.61 14.34 0.84
C LYS A 36 8.50 12.83 0.53
N ARG A 37 8.83 12.40 -0.69
CA ARG A 37 8.82 10.99 -1.11
C ARG A 37 10.15 10.66 -1.77
N TYR A 38 11.00 9.94 -1.05
CA TYR A 38 12.34 9.56 -1.53
C TYR A 38 12.85 8.28 -0.88
N ILE A 39 13.85 7.70 -1.53
CA ILE A 39 14.61 6.55 -1.06
C ILE A 39 16.08 6.93 -1.18
N LEU A 40 16.85 6.73 -0.12
CA LEU A 40 18.30 6.98 -0.09
C LEU A 40 19.02 5.72 0.37
N ASN A 41 20.15 5.43 -0.24
CA ASN A 41 21.11 4.43 0.21
C ASN A 41 22.16 5.12 1.08
N VAL A 42 21.98 5.07 2.40
CA VAL A 42 22.65 5.93 3.38
C VAL A 42 23.87 5.25 3.97
N TRP A 43 25.02 5.93 3.93
CA TRP A 43 26.27 5.52 4.55
C TRP A 43 26.58 6.26 5.85
N ASP A 44 26.02 7.46 6.02
CA ASP A 44 26.19 8.26 7.24
C ASP A 44 24.85 8.96 7.55
N ASN A 45 24.37 8.85 8.77
CA ASN A 45 23.19 9.56 9.25
C ASN A 45 23.55 10.35 10.51
N GLU A 46 23.54 11.66 10.43
CA GLU A 46 23.87 12.59 11.54
C GLU A 46 25.24 12.30 12.17
N GLY A 47 26.23 11.89 11.36
CA GLY A 47 27.58 11.56 11.80
C GLY A 47 27.79 10.11 12.23
N VAL A 48 26.74 9.28 12.27
CA VAL A 48 26.84 7.85 12.49
C VAL A 48 27.12 7.15 11.18
N GLN A 49 28.32 6.59 11.04
CA GLN A 49 28.73 5.85 9.83
C GLN A 49 28.29 4.40 9.90
N TYR A 50 27.74 3.90 8.80
CA TYR A 50 27.34 2.50 8.66
C TYR A 50 28.43 1.68 7.93
N LYS A 51 28.62 0.42 8.34
CA LYS A 51 29.49 -0.54 7.64
C LYS A 51 28.92 -0.96 6.30
N GLU A 52 27.58 -1.02 6.22
CA GLU A 52 26.80 -1.33 5.02
C GLU A 52 25.72 -0.26 4.89
N ALA A 53 25.42 0.13 3.65
CA ALA A 53 24.44 1.16 3.40
C ALA A 53 23.04 0.76 3.93
N GLN A 54 22.36 1.70 4.54
CA GLN A 54 21.02 1.55 5.10
C GLN A 54 20.01 2.28 4.23
N LEU A 55 18.85 1.66 3.94
CA LEU A 55 17.78 2.33 3.21
C LEU A 55 17.02 3.32 4.12
N LYS A 56 17.08 4.61 3.78
CA LYS A 56 16.21 5.64 4.36
C LYS A 56 15.04 5.88 3.41
N ILE A 57 13.83 5.52 3.86
CA ILE A 57 12.61 5.58 3.05
C ILE A 57 11.66 6.59 3.64
N MET A 58 11.20 7.55 2.84
CA MET A 58 10.25 8.58 3.27
C MET A 58 9.03 8.64 2.35
N GLY A 59 7.84 8.66 2.97
CA GLY A 59 6.56 8.90 2.29
C GLY A 59 6.11 7.83 1.30
N ILE A 60 6.78 6.68 1.26
CA ILE A 60 6.48 5.55 0.36
C ILE A 60 5.60 4.52 1.06
N GLU A 61 4.88 3.73 0.31
CA GLU A 61 3.92 2.72 0.79
C GLU A 61 4.56 1.70 1.73
N ALA A 62 5.85 1.41 1.57
CA ALA A 62 6.64 0.52 2.43
C ALA A 62 6.68 0.94 3.91
N VAL A 63 6.40 2.22 4.22
CA VAL A 63 6.39 2.72 5.60
C VAL A 63 5.00 3.14 6.09
N LYS A 64 3.97 3.03 5.24
CA LYS A 64 2.60 3.41 5.59
C LYS A 64 1.88 2.28 6.31
N SER A 65 1.30 2.56 7.46
CA SER A 65 0.47 1.59 8.21
C SER A 65 -0.80 1.15 7.46
N SER A 66 -1.22 1.93 6.46
CA SER A 66 -2.37 1.62 5.62
C SER A 66 -2.11 0.57 4.53
N THR A 67 -0.86 0.17 4.32
CA THR A 67 -0.47 -0.92 3.42
C THR A 67 -0.45 -2.24 4.20
N PRO A 68 -0.94 -3.36 3.64
CA PRO A 68 -0.86 -4.67 4.29
C PRO A 68 0.58 -5.04 4.68
N ALA A 69 0.76 -5.68 5.83
CA ALA A 69 2.09 -5.97 6.38
C ALA A 69 2.99 -6.79 5.44
N PRO A 70 2.52 -7.90 4.81
CA PRO A 70 3.33 -8.64 3.84
C PRO A 70 3.78 -7.76 2.68
N CYS A 71 2.89 -6.93 2.12
CA CYS A 71 3.24 -6.02 1.04
C CYS A 71 4.28 -4.99 1.47
N ARG A 72 4.19 -4.43 2.69
CA ARG A 72 5.20 -3.48 3.19
C ARG A 72 6.59 -4.08 3.25
N GLU A 73 6.71 -5.29 3.78
CA GLU A 73 8.00 -5.97 3.88
C GLU A 73 8.56 -6.30 2.48
N LYS A 74 7.73 -6.78 1.57
CA LYS A 74 8.15 -7.08 0.19
C LYS A 74 8.46 -5.81 -0.60
N ILE A 75 7.75 -4.70 -0.39
CA ILE A 75 8.12 -3.41 -1.00
C ILE A 75 9.50 -2.99 -0.52
N LYS A 76 9.83 -3.08 0.77
CA LYS A 76 11.19 -2.76 1.27
C LYS A 76 12.27 -3.63 0.62
N GLN A 77 12.02 -4.93 0.48
CA GLN A 77 12.94 -5.85 -0.22
C GLN A 77 13.10 -5.45 -1.69
N GLY A 78 11.98 -5.15 -2.38
CA GLY A 78 12.00 -4.65 -3.75
C GLY A 78 12.78 -3.34 -3.90
N LEU A 79 12.63 -2.40 -2.96
CA LEU A 79 13.41 -1.16 -2.93
C LEU A 79 14.91 -1.41 -2.77
N ASN A 80 15.30 -2.42 -1.99
CA ASN A 80 16.72 -2.80 -1.89
C ASN A 80 17.25 -3.34 -3.21
N ILE A 81 16.47 -4.14 -3.94
CA ILE A 81 16.83 -4.62 -5.29
C ILE A 81 16.93 -3.43 -6.27
N ILE A 82 16.01 -2.47 -6.22
CA ILE A 82 16.04 -1.25 -7.05
C ILE A 82 17.34 -0.46 -6.81
N MET A 83 17.79 -0.38 -5.58
CA MET A 83 19.00 0.39 -5.25
C MET A 83 20.29 -0.35 -5.57
N ASN A 84 20.34 -1.69 -5.49
CA ASN A 84 21.58 -2.44 -5.52
C ASN A 84 21.61 -3.57 -6.58
N GLY A 85 20.48 -3.91 -7.19
CA GLY A 85 20.34 -4.99 -8.17
C GLY A 85 19.97 -4.51 -9.57
N THR A 86 19.30 -5.39 -10.31
CA THR A 86 18.90 -5.21 -11.70
C THR A 86 17.39 -5.30 -11.88
N GLU A 87 16.89 -4.77 -13.01
CA GLU A 87 15.47 -4.86 -13.40
C GLU A 87 15.00 -6.33 -13.51
N LYS A 88 15.86 -7.21 -14.03
CA LYS A 88 15.55 -8.64 -14.17
C LYS A 88 15.37 -9.33 -12.81
N GLU A 89 16.25 -9.03 -11.86
CA GLU A 89 16.14 -9.56 -10.48
C GLU A 89 14.86 -9.06 -9.81
N LEU A 90 14.51 -7.81 -10.02
CA LEU A 90 13.26 -7.25 -9.49
C LEU A 90 12.03 -7.93 -10.09
N ASN A 91 11.99 -8.15 -11.41
CA ASN A 91 10.87 -8.82 -12.06
C ASN A 91 10.73 -10.26 -11.58
N THR A 92 11.84 -11.01 -11.43
CA THR A 92 11.82 -12.34 -10.81
C THR A 92 11.29 -12.30 -9.38
N PHE A 93 11.72 -11.33 -8.59
CA PHE A 93 11.23 -11.13 -7.21
C PHE A 93 9.71 -10.85 -7.16
N ILE A 94 9.20 -10.03 -8.08
CA ILE A 94 7.76 -9.71 -8.19
C ILE A 94 6.96 -10.98 -8.52
N GLN A 95 7.41 -11.80 -9.46
CA GLN A 95 6.77 -13.06 -9.84
C GLN A 95 6.72 -14.04 -8.66
N ASN A 96 7.84 -14.25 -7.98
CA ASN A 96 7.90 -15.13 -6.80
C ASN A 96 6.98 -14.66 -5.68
N PHE A 97 6.93 -13.35 -5.43
CA PHE A 97 6.01 -12.82 -4.43
C PHE A 97 4.54 -12.94 -4.84
N ARG A 98 4.22 -12.86 -6.13
CA ARG A 98 2.85 -13.09 -6.59
C ARG A 98 2.37 -14.49 -6.24
N GLU A 99 3.18 -15.52 -6.48
CA GLU A 99 2.84 -16.90 -6.11
C GLU A 99 2.59 -17.05 -4.61
N GLU A 100 3.49 -16.49 -3.78
CA GLU A 100 3.32 -16.44 -2.33
C GLU A 100 2.03 -15.71 -1.94
N PHE A 101 1.78 -14.54 -2.54
CA PHE A 101 0.62 -13.68 -2.25
C PHE A 101 -0.71 -14.37 -2.51
N MET A 102 -0.82 -15.15 -3.59
CA MET A 102 -2.03 -15.90 -3.93
C MET A 102 -2.40 -16.97 -2.90
N SER A 103 -1.44 -17.41 -2.06
CA SER A 103 -1.65 -18.38 -0.99
C SER A 103 -1.98 -17.76 0.36
N LEU A 104 -1.79 -16.43 0.51
CA LEU A 104 -2.03 -15.73 1.78
C LEU A 104 -3.52 -15.63 2.10
N PRO A 105 -3.91 -15.71 3.39
CA PRO A 105 -5.30 -15.53 3.78
C PRO A 105 -5.76 -14.08 3.54
N PRO A 106 -7.05 -13.86 3.25
CA PRO A 106 -7.59 -12.52 2.96
C PRO A 106 -7.26 -11.47 4.02
N GLU A 107 -7.24 -11.85 5.29
CA GLU A 107 -6.95 -10.95 6.41
C GLU A 107 -5.52 -10.39 6.41
N ASP A 108 -4.56 -11.08 5.80
CA ASP A 108 -3.15 -10.64 5.77
C ASP A 108 -2.88 -9.68 4.63
N ILE A 109 -3.65 -9.79 3.54
CA ILE A 109 -3.51 -8.95 2.35
C ILE A 109 -4.52 -7.79 2.29
N ALA A 110 -5.48 -7.75 3.21
CA ALA A 110 -6.49 -6.69 3.28
C ALA A 110 -5.91 -5.37 3.81
N TYR A 111 -6.44 -4.26 3.31
CA TYR A 111 -6.03 -2.92 3.71
C TYR A 111 -6.60 -2.53 5.07
N PRO A 112 -5.78 -2.16 6.07
CA PRO A 112 -6.29 -1.58 7.30
C PRO A 112 -6.79 -0.15 7.08
N ARG A 113 -7.97 0.16 7.62
CA ARG A 113 -8.60 1.49 7.57
C ARG A 113 -9.47 1.72 8.81
N SER A 114 -9.75 3.00 9.10
CA SER A 114 -10.81 3.37 10.02
C SER A 114 -12.06 3.74 9.22
N VAL A 115 -13.22 3.34 9.72
CA VAL A 115 -14.51 3.64 9.07
C VAL A 115 -15.04 4.96 9.58
N ASN A 116 -15.29 5.89 8.67
CA ASN A 116 -15.93 7.17 8.98
C ASN A 116 -17.02 7.46 7.97
N GLY A 117 -18.19 7.86 8.44
CA GLY A 117 -19.31 8.26 7.62
C GLY A 117 -20.27 7.11 7.25
N LEU A 118 -20.32 6.01 8.01
CA LEU A 118 -21.27 4.91 7.75
C LEU A 118 -22.71 5.42 7.66
N LYS A 119 -23.15 6.26 8.60
CA LYS A 119 -24.51 6.84 8.60
C LYS A 119 -24.76 7.74 7.39
N LYS A 120 -23.72 8.48 6.95
CA LYS A 120 -23.81 9.37 5.78
C LYS A 120 -23.98 8.61 4.47
N PHE A 121 -23.36 7.43 4.38
CA PHE A 121 -23.31 6.62 3.15
C PHE A 121 -24.27 5.44 3.15
N SER A 122 -25.00 5.20 4.24
CA SER A 122 -26.12 4.25 4.27
C SER A 122 -27.35 4.89 3.66
N ASP A 123 -27.96 4.23 2.68
CA ASP A 123 -29.17 4.70 2.02
C ASP A 123 -30.29 3.67 2.23
N PRO A 124 -31.48 4.07 2.72
CA PRO A 124 -32.60 3.15 2.90
C PRO A 124 -33.12 2.53 1.59
N ASN A 125 -32.96 3.23 0.47
CA ASN A 125 -33.47 2.83 -0.84
C ASN A 125 -32.43 2.13 -1.71
N GLN A 126 -31.14 2.36 -1.42
CA GLN A 126 -30.01 1.78 -2.12
C GLN A 126 -29.00 1.31 -1.04
N MET A 127 -28.34 0.18 -1.28
CA MET A 127 -27.37 -0.34 -0.31
C MET A 127 -26.29 0.70 0.01
N PHE A 128 -25.90 1.53 -0.96
CA PHE A 128 -24.81 2.52 -0.80
C PHE A 128 -25.23 3.91 -1.28
N GLY A 129 -24.98 4.92 -0.47
CA GLY A 129 -25.11 6.32 -0.86
C GLY A 129 -24.07 6.73 -1.92
N LYS A 130 -24.40 7.75 -2.72
CA LYS A 130 -23.52 8.28 -3.77
C LYS A 130 -22.20 8.77 -3.17
N GLY A 131 -21.08 8.38 -3.81
CA GLY A 131 -19.74 8.81 -3.39
C GLY A 131 -19.19 8.10 -2.15
N ALA A 132 -19.83 7.01 -1.70
CA ALA A 132 -19.32 6.22 -0.58
C ALA A 132 -17.92 5.65 -0.88
N PRO A 133 -16.92 5.86 0.03
CA PRO A 133 -15.60 5.26 -0.09
C PRO A 133 -15.68 3.72 -0.12
N ILE A 134 -14.74 3.08 -0.82
CA ILE A 134 -14.73 1.62 -1.03
C ILE A 134 -14.80 0.83 0.29
N HIS A 135 -14.05 1.22 1.30
CA HIS A 135 -14.05 0.57 2.62
C HIS A 135 -15.36 0.78 3.41
N CYS A 136 -16.03 1.93 3.21
CA CYS A 136 -17.37 2.16 3.76
C CYS A 136 -18.41 1.30 3.06
N LYS A 137 -18.36 1.17 1.73
CA LYS A 137 -19.23 0.24 0.98
C LYS A 137 -19.07 -1.19 1.48
N GLY A 138 -17.81 -1.63 1.65
CA GLY A 138 -17.51 -2.94 2.20
C GLY A 138 -18.02 -3.15 3.63
N ALA A 139 -18.00 -2.11 4.48
CA ALA A 139 -18.52 -2.18 5.84
C ALA A 139 -20.06 -2.25 5.88
N ILE A 140 -20.73 -1.49 5.01
CA ILE A 140 -22.20 -1.55 4.86
C ILE A 140 -22.62 -2.93 4.36
N LEU A 141 -21.94 -3.46 3.33
CA LEU A 141 -22.19 -4.82 2.82
C LEU A 141 -21.99 -5.87 3.92
N TYR A 142 -20.89 -5.78 4.69
CA TYR A 142 -20.65 -6.68 5.80
C TYR A 142 -21.80 -6.67 6.81
N ASN A 143 -22.22 -5.50 7.25
CA ASN A 143 -23.31 -5.35 8.21
C ASN A 143 -24.63 -5.90 7.65
N HIS A 144 -24.91 -5.68 6.37
CA HIS A 144 -26.07 -6.23 5.68
C HIS A 144 -26.06 -7.76 5.70
N LEU A 145 -24.94 -8.38 5.30
CA LEU A 145 -24.79 -9.84 5.28
C LEU A 145 -24.85 -10.49 6.68
N VAL A 146 -24.24 -9.87 7.68
CA VAL A 146 -24.32 -10.33 9.08
C VAL A 146 -25.76 -10.32 9.57
N LYS A 147 -26.55 -9.29 9.20
CA LYS A 147 -27.96 -9.19 9.54
C LYS A 147 -28.80 -10.23 8.79
N GLU A 148 -28.65 -10.30 7.46
CA GLU A 148 -29.39 -11.21 6.59
C GLU A 148 -29.20 -12.68 7.01
N LYS A 149 -27.95 -13.08 7.27
CA LYS A 149 -27.60 -14.44 7.69
C LYS A 149 -27.78 -14.69 9.19
N LYS A 150 -28.33 -13.73 9.96
CA LYS A 150 -28.57 -13.80 11.40
C LYS A 150 -27.31 -14.13 12.23
N LEU A 151 -26.18 -13.61 11.80
CA LEU A 151 -24.87 -13.89 12.42
C LEU A 151 -24.46 -12.88 13.50
N GLY A 152 -25.33 -11.94 13.89
CA GLY A 152 -25.03 -10.86 14.84
C GLY A 152 -24.58 -11.33 16.23
N ASN A 153 -24.94 -12.54 16.64
CA ASN A 153 -24.46 -13.13 17.90
C ASN A 153 -22.99 -13.59 17.83
N LYS A 154 -22.49 -13.88 16.63
CA LYS A 154 -21.13 -14.38 16.40
C LYS A 154 -20.17 -13.27 15.92
N TYR A 155 -20.66 -12.36 15.12
CA TYR A 155 -19.88 -11.31 14.50
C TYR A 155 -20.49 -9.94 14.82
N PRO A 156 -19.73 -9.04 15.46
CA PRO A 156 -20.20 -7.69 15.76
C PRO A 156 -20.41 -6.90 14.48
N TYR A 157 -21.40 -6.00 14.49
CA TYR A 157 -21.56 -5.01 13.42
C TYR A 157 -20.44 -4.00 13.47
N ILE A 158 -19.95 -3.62 12.29
CA ILE A 158 -18.98 -2.52 12.13
C ILE A 158 -19.70 -1.21 12.44
N GLN A 159 -19.08 -0.40 13.30
CA GLN A 159 -19.59 0.89 13.74
C GLN A 159 -18.71 2.04 13.27
N GLU A 160 -19.21 3.27 13.45
CA GLU A 160 -18.47 4.49 13.18
C GLU A 160 -17.21 4.55 14.05
N GLY A 161 -16.06 4.84 13.41
CA GLY A 161 -14.75 4.90 14.08
C GLY A 161 -14.00 3.58 14.21
N ASP A 162 -14.65 2.45 13.91
CA ASP A 162 -14.00 1.15 14.00
C ASP A 162 -12.79 1.02 13.07
N LYS A 163 -11.76 0.33 13.58
CA LYS A 163 -10.64 -0.13 12.77
C LYS A 163 -11.00 -1.44 12.08
N ILE A 164 -10.97 -1.41 10.78
CA ILE A 164 -11.33 -2.54 9.93
C ILE A 164 -10.21 -2.88 8.95
N LYS A 165 -10.37 -4.01 8.30
CA LYS A 165 -9.65 -4.38 7.08
C LYS A 165 -10.65 -4.45 5.94
N PHE A 166 -10.24 -4.06 4.71
CA PHE A 166 -11.05 -4.28 3.53
C PHE A 166 -10.25 -4.93 2.40
N ILE A 167 -10.93 -5.74 1.59
CA ILE A 167 -10.33 -6.46 0.47
C ILE A 167 -11.21 -6.34 -0.77
N ASN A 168 -10.57 -6.34 -1.94
CA ASN A 168 -11.29 -6.26 -3.21
C ASN A 168 -12.01 -7.58 -3.52
N LEU A 169 -13.18 -7.46 -4.14
CA LEU A 169 -13.99 -8.57 -4.63
C LEU A 169 -14.04 -8.55 -6.16
N LYS A 170 -14.02 -9.74 -6.76
CA LYS A 170 -14.20 -9.95 -8.19
C LYS A 170 -15.52 -9.33 -8.69
N GLN A 171 -15.48 -8.79 -9.89
CA GLN A 171 -16.61 -8.17 -10.56
C GLN A 171 -16.88 -8.86 -11.91
N PRO A 172 -18.14 -9.00 -12.32
CA PRO A 172 -19.37 -8.65 -11.60
C PRO A 172 -19.67 -9.63 -10.46
N ASN A 173 -20.35 -9.15 -9.41
CA ASN A 173 -20.84 -10.03 -8.34
C ASN A 173 -22.28 -9.65 -7.93
N LEU A 174 -22.94 -10.54 -7.18
CA LEU A 174 -24.35 -10.40 -6.77
C LEU A 174 -24.64 -9.12 -5.99
N TYR A 175 -23.64 -8.59 -5.26
CA TYR A 175 -23.79 -7.43 -4.38
C TYR A 175 -23.47 -6.11 -5.08
N GLN A 176 -23.02 -6.14 -6.32
CA GLN A 176 -22.56 -4.96 -7.07
C GLN A 176 -21.58 -4.10 -6.26
N CYS A 177 -20.80 -4.74 -5.38
CA CYS A 177 -19.83 -4.10 -4.52
C CYS A 177 -18.43 -4.67 -4.79
N SER A 178 -17.49 -3.78 -5.03
CA SER A 178 -16.10 -4.14 -5.37
C SER A 178 -15.22 -4.46 -4.16
N ALA A 179 -15.75 -4.44 -2.94
CA ALA A 179 -14.99 -4.79 -1.74
C ALA A 179 -15.89 -5.27 -0.61
N ILE A 180 -15.28 -6.02 0.32
CA ILE A 180 -15.86 -6.39 1.61
C ILE A 180 -14.92 -5.92 2.73
N SER A 181 -15.51 -5.40 3.80
CA SER A 181 -14.77 -5.06 5.03
C SER A 181 -15.08 -6.04 6.16
N PHE A 182 -14.16 -6.17 7.09
CA PHE A 182 -14.31 -7.03 8.26
C PHE A 182 -13.39 -6.54 9.40
N MET A 183 -13.66 -6.94 10.63
CA MET A 183 -12.89 -6.48 11.80
C MET A 183 -11.50 -7.14 11.84
N THR A 184 -11.45 -8.45 12.00
CA THR A 184 -10.21 -9.23 12.16
C THR A 184 -9.98 -10.21 11.02
N LYS A 185 -10.98 -11.08 10.78
CA LYS A 185 -10.97 -12.11 9.74
C LYS A 185 -12.24 -12.02 8.90
N LEU A 186 -12.15 -12.39 7.65
CA LEU A 186 -13.31 -12.53 6.78
C LEU A 186 -14.13 -13.75 7.26
N PRO A 187 -15.40 -13.56 7.73
CA PRO A 187 -16.19 -14.69 8.19
C PRO A 187 -16.45 -15.73 7.09
N LYS A 188 -16.20 -16.99 7.38
CA LYS A 188 -16.42 -18.09 6.41
C LYS A 188 -17.89 -18.21 6.01
N GLU A 189 -18.79 -17.93 6.95
CA GLU A 189 -20.25 -17.99 6.75
C GLU A 189 -20.79 -16.95 5.75
N LEU A 190 -19.99 -15.91 5.43
CA LEU A 190 -20.34 -14.97 4.36
C LEU A 190 -20.13 -15.56 2.96
N ASP A 191 -19.38 -16.66 2.85
CA ASP A 191 -19.10 -17.38 1.60
C ASP A 191 -18.46 -16.49 0.49
N LEU A 192 -17.62 -15.51 0.91
CA LEU A 192 -16.98 -14.56 0.01
C LEU A 192 -15.50 -14.85 -0.28
N HIS A 193 -14.91 -15.89 0.33
CA HIS A 193 -13.48 -16.21 0.16
C HIS A 193 -13.12 -16.48 -1.31
N LYS A 194 -13.98 -17.18 -2.04
CA LYS A 194 -13.79 -17.46 -3.49
C LYS A 194 -13.97 -16.23 -4.38
N SER A 195 -14.69 -15.24 -3.85
CA SER A 195 -14.96 -13.98 -4.55
C SER A 195 -13.88 -12.92 -4.32
N VAL A 196 -12.86 -13.21 -3.50
CA VAL A 196 -11.74 -12.30 -3.29
C VAL A 196 -10.96 -12.14 -4.60
N ASP A 197 -10.70 -10.89 -4.99
CA ASP A 197 -9.92 -10.56 -6.17
C ASP A 197 -8.45 -10.37 -5.79
N TYR A 198 -7.70 -11.46 -5.77
CA TYR A 198 -6.29 -11.47 -5.44
C TYR A 198 -5.44 -10.71 -6.46
N ASP A 199 -5.80 -10.74 -7.74
CA ASP A 199 -5.06 -10.06 -8.80
C ASP A 199 -5.15 -8.55 -8.64
N VAL A 200 -6.36 -8.02 -8.50
CA VAL A 200 -6.58 -6.59 -8.23
C VAL A 200 -5.97 -6.19 -6.89
N GLN A 201 -6.03 -7.05 -5.89
CA GLN A 201 -5.44 -6.80 -4.58
C GLN A 201 -3.90 -6.71 -4.67
N PHE A 202 -3.25 -7.64 -5.39
CA PHE A 202 -1.81 -7.65 -5.63
C PHE A 202 -1.36 -6.41 -6.40
N GLU A 203 -2.03 -6.13 -7.52
CA GLU A 203 -1.72 -4.96 -8.34
C GLU A 203 -1.75 -3.67 -7.51
N LYS A 204 -2.85 -3.42 -6.78
CA LYS A 204 -3.02 -2.18 -6.01
C LYS A 204 -2.16 -2.07 -4.76
N SER A 205 -1.89 -3.20 -4.08
CA SER A 205 -1.17 -3.16 -2.79
C SER A 205 0.35 -3.27 -2.93
N PHE A 206 0.84 -3.81 -4.05
CA PHE A 206 2.25 -4.09 -4.24
C PHE A 206 2.80 -3.52 -5.56
N VAL A 207 2.20 -3.86 -6.71
CA VAL A 207 2.76 -3.50 -8.02
C VAL A 207 2.65 -2.00 -8.30
N GLU A 208 1.46 -1.40 -8.14
CA GLU A 208 1.28 0.04 -8.38
C GLU A 208 2.23 0.92 -7.54
N PRO A 209 2.39 0.68 -6.21
CA PRO A 209 3.36 1.40 -5.39
C PRO A 209 4.80 1.30 -5.90
N LEU A 210 5.23 0.12 -6.37
CA LEU A 210 6.56 -0.06 -6.97
C LEU A 210 6.66 0.64 -8.32
N ASN A 211 5.67 0.46 -9.19
CA ASN A 211 5.67 1.02 -10.53
C ASN A 211 5.80 2.54 -10.53
N PHE A 212 5.21 3.22 -9.52
CA PHE A 212 5.37 4.65 -9.33
C PHE A 212 6.84 5.06 -9.14
N ILE A 213 7.66 4.21 -8.54
CA ILE A 213 9.09 4.42 -8.34
C ILE A 213 9.86 4.05 -9.60
N LEU A 214 9.54 2.89 -10.21
CA LEU A 214 10.24 2.34 -11.37
C LEU A 214 10.15 3.26 -12.59
N THR A 215 9.02 3.94 -12.79
CA THR A 215 8.87 4.95 -13.85
C THR A 215 9.87 6.10 -13.75
N LYS A 216 10.46 6.36 -12.57
CA LYS A 216 11.47 7.42 -12.38
C LYS A 216 12.88 6.99 -12.79
N ILE A 217 13.09 5.69 -12.93
CA ILE A 217 14.38 5.09 -13.34
C ILE A 217 14.26 4.34 -14.67
N ASN A 218 13.12 4.49 -15.38
CA ASN A 218 12.83 3.84 -16.66
C ASN A 218 12.86 2.31 -16.60
N TRP A 219 12.53 1.72 -15.46
CA TRP A 219 12.29 0.29 -15.32
C TRP A 219 10.81 -0.04 -15.48
N LEU A 220 10.53 -1.24 -15.98
CA LEU A 220 9.17 -1.74 -16.22
C LEU A 220 8.88 -2.99 -15.40
N VAL A 221 7.66 -3.09 -14.90
CA VAL A 221 7.17 -4.33 -14.30
C VAL A 221 6.69 -5.24 -15.42
N ASP A 222 7.25 -6.44 -15.49
CA ASP A 222 6.73 -7.51 -16.35
C ASP A 222 5.41 -8.04 -15.76
N ARG A 223 4.30 -7.78 -16.47
CA ARG A 223 2.95 -8.21 -16.10
C ARG A 223 2.50 -9.46 -16.88
N SER A 224 3.42 -10.18 -17.52
CA SER A 224 3.09 -11.40 -18.29
C SER A 224 2.43 -12.50 -17.44
N TYR A 225 2.54 -12.43 -16.11
CA TYR A 225 1.86 -13.33 -15.19
C TYR A 225 0.31 -13.26 -15.24
N GLY A 226 -0.29 -12.23 -15.84
CA GLY A 226 -1.75 -12.10 -15.99
C GLY A 226 -2.31 -12.72 -17.28
N THR A 227 -1.44 -13.12 -18.22
CA THR A 227 -1.84 -13.52 -19.58
C THR A 227 -1.70 -15.01 -19.88
N GLN A 228 -1.12 -15.81 -18.99
CA GLN A 228 -0.90 -17.25 -19.24
C GLN A 228 -2.16 -18.13 -19.13
N GLY A 229 -3.31 -17.58 -18.73
CA GLY A 229 -4.56 -18.36 -18.62
C GLY A 229 -5.56 -18.22 -19.77
N SER A 230 -5.34 -17.33 -20.76
CA SER A 230 -6.40 -16.98 -21.71
C SER A 230 -6.20 -17.45 -23.15
N LEU A 231 -5.02 -17.91 -23.56
CA LEU A 231 -4.80 -18.33 -24.94
C LEU A 231 -5.04 -19.83 -25.18
N GLU A 232 -4.80 -20.68 -24.19
CA GLU A 232 -5.08 -22.11 -24.31
C GLU A 232 -6.58 -22.44 -24.17
N GLU A 233 -7.36 -21.64 -23.41
CA GLU A 233 -8.83 -21.77 -23.35
C GLU A 233 -9.55 -21.26 -24.60
N PHE A 234 -8.88 -20.51 -25.48
CA PHE A 234 -9.49 -19.96 -26.71
C PHE A 234 -9.31 -20.88 -27.92
N PHE A 235 -8.42 -21.89 -27.85
CA PHE A 235 -8.11 -22.81 -28.95
C PHE A 235 -8.32 -24.29 -28.60
N GLY A 236 -8.97 -24.58 -27.47
CA GLY A 236 -9.38 -25.93 -27.09
C GLY A 236 -10.81 -26.27 -27.50
#